data_28e31896b7c7de5838857413fc9f80bc
#
_entry.id   28e31896b7c7de5838857413fc9f80bc
#
_cell.length_a   1.000
_cell.length_b   1.000
_cell.length_c   1.000
_cell.angle_alpha   90.00
_cell.angle_beta   90.00
_cell.angle_gamma   90.00
#
_symmetry.space_group_name_H-M   'P 1'
#
loop_
_entity.id
_entity.type
_entity.pdbx_description
1 polymer ?
#
loop_
_entity_poly.entity_id
_entity_poly.type
_entity_poly.pdbx_seq_one_letter_code
_entity_poly.pdbx_strand_id
1 'polypeptide(L)'
;MPAEQWQFDFWSPNHDLGGWVHFTYDSASRSGWYVAALLGSERPLVLVVDPQVRIEELSPYLEFRAEGIWAQHVCETPMQHWTIGLEAFGVTLDQPEDAMGDQWGIRTGVGLDLEWEHAAEPQQTENGFSQDCFVNGEVLVDDMSFEVASKGTRSRMWSAITPPTDALGGISIRVGGRILEIKPSFTGESWSGQVLE
;
A
#
# COMPACT_ATOMS: atom_id res chain seq x y z
N MET A 1 -11.70 18.84 -7.62
CA MET A 1 -12.12 18.11 -6.40
C MET A 1 -10.83 17.74 -5.68
N PRO A 2 -10.83 17.62 -4.36
CA PRO A 2 -9.62 17.15 -3.67
C PRO A 2 -9.31 15.72 -4.14
N ALA A 3 -8.03 15.38 -4.19
CA ALA A 3 -7.61 14.00 -4.41
C ALA A 3 -8.00 13.12 -3.24
N GLU A 4 -8.25 11.87 -3.50
CA GLU A 4 -8.47 10.86 -2.48
C GLU A 4 -7.18 10.10 -2.23
N GLN A 5 -6.92 9.81 -0.96
CA GLN A 5 -5.85 8.91 -0.55
C GLN A 5 -6.46 7.72 0.17
N TRP A 6 -6.05 6.54 -0.20
CA TRP A 6 -6.49 5.29 0.39
C TRP A 6 -5.30 4.52 0.91
N GLN A 7 -5.47 3.92 2.07
CA GLN A 7 -4.47 3.07 2.70
C GLN A 7 -5.14 1.82 3.24
N PHE A 8 -4.48 0.68 3.03
CA PHE A 8 -4.85 -0.63 3.53
C PHE A 8 -3.59 -1.26 4.12
N ASP A 9 -3.64 -1.71 5.36
CA ASP A 9 -2.54 -2.39 6.00
C ASP A 9 -3.00 -3.64 6.73
N PHE A 10 -2.06 -4.57 6.95
CA PHE A 10 -2.26 -5.75 7.76
C PHE A 10 -0.94 -6.22 8.39
N TRP A 11 -1.08 -6.98 9.47
CA TRP A 11 0.02 -7.69 10.08
C TRP A 11 -0.35 -9.12 10.41
N SER A 12 0.35 -10.10 9.79
CA SER A 12 0.21 -11.54 10.01
C SER A 12 1.39 -12.07 10.83
N PRO A 13 1.27 -12.17 12.16
CA PRO A 13 2.38 -12.61 13.01
C PRO A 13 2.80 -14.05 12.75
N ASN A 14 1.89 -14.91 12.29
CA ASN A 14 2.16 -16.32 12.01
C ASN A 14 3.18 -16.53 10.91
N HIS A 15 3.28 -15.58 9.98
CA HIS A 15 4.18 -15.64 8.84
C HIS A 15 5.30 -14.58 8.92
N ASP A 16 5.35 -13.80 9.99
CA ASP A 16 6.23 -12.63 10.08
C ASP A 16 6.11 -11.76 8.83
N LEU A 17 4.87 -11.44 8.45
CA LEU A 17 4.56 -10.72 7.23
C LEU A 17 3.55 -9.61 7.48
N GLY A 18 3.94 -8.40 7.16
CA GLY A 18 3.05 -7.26 7.07
C GLY A 18 2.93 -6.77 5.64
N GLY A 19 1.81 -6.19 5.32
CA GLY A 19 1.57 -5.58 4.04
C GLY A 19 0.93 -4.21 4.18
N TRP A 20 1.22 -3.38 3.20
CA TRP A 20 0.69 -2.04 3.14
C TRP A 20 0.48 -1.65 1.67
N VAL A 21 -0.72 -1.19 1.36
CA VAL A 21 -1.09 -0.66 0.04
C VAL A 21 -1.55 0.77 0.22
N HIS A 22 -0.97 1.68 -0.53
CA HIS A 22 -1.34 3.09 -0.49
C HIS A 22 -1.39 3.65 -1.91
N PHE A 23 -2.46 4.38 -2.20
CA PHE A 23 -2.59 5.05 -3.48
C PHE A 23 -3.34 6.38 -3.34
N THR A 24 -3.08 7.26 -4.29
CA THR A 24 -3.88 8.46 -4.48
C THR A 24 -4.72 8.31 -5.74
N TYR A 25 -5.87 8.94 -5.72
CA TYR A 25 -6.78 9.02 -6.85
C TYR A 25 -7.19 10.46 -7.12
N ASP A 26 -6.84 10.94 -8.30
CA ASP A 26 -7.40 12.18 -8.85
C ASP A 26 -8.41 11.85 -9.96
N SER A 27 -9.67 12.08 -9.66
CA SER A 27 -10.76 11.80 -10.62
C SER A 27 -10.73 12.69 -11.86
N ALA A 28 -10.09 13.85 -11.80
CA ALA A 28 -10.03 14.78 -12.91
C ALA A 28 -9.00 14.35 -13.97
N SER A 29 -7.81 13.94 -13.52
CA SER A 29 -6.74 13.46 -14.40
C SER A 29 -6.81 11.95 -14.66
N ARG A 30 -7.59 11.20 -13.88
CA ARG A 30 -7.60 9.73 -13.84
C ARG A 30 -6.21 9.15 -13.67
N SER A 31 -5.45 9.77 -12.81
CA SER A 31 -4.10 9.35 -12.47
C SER A 31 -3.86 9.47 -10.97
N GLY A 32 -2.84 8.81 -10.52
CA GLY A 32 -2.38 8.87 -9.14
C GLY A 32 -1.05 8.15 -9.02
N TRP A 33 -0.58 7.98 -7.82
CA TRP A 33 0.54 7.12 -7.54
C TRP A 33 0.08 5.89 -6.75
N TYR A 34 0.86 4.82 -6.84
CA TYR A 34 0.56 3.54 -6.22
C TYR A 34 1.81 3.00 -5.53
N VAL A 35 1.66 2.54 -4.31
CA VAL A 35 2.71 1.87 -3.54
C VAL A 35 2.12 0.64 -2.89
N ALA A 36 2.83 -0.49 -2.99
CA ALA A 36 2.60 -1.65 -2.15
C ALA A 36 3.92 -2.08 -1.51
N ALA A 37 3.91 -2.37 -0.22
CA ALA A 37 5.07 -2.82 0.52
C ALA A 37 4.73 -4.07 1.32
N LEU A 38 5.63 -5.07 1.26
CA LEU A 38 5.58 -6.27 2.06
C LEU A 38 6.87 -6.35 2.88
N LEU A 39 6.76 -6.61 4.18
CA LEU A 39 7.90 -6.65 5.07
C LEU A 39 7.64 -7.54 6.28
N GLY A 40 8.71 -7.92 6.97
CA GLY A 40 8.68 -8.64 8.23
C GLY A 40 9.86 -8.27 9.10
N SER A 41 9.95 -8.78 10.32
CA SER A 41 11.08 -8.51 11.22
C SER A 41 12.39 -9.15 10.73
N GLU A 42 12.27 -10.30 10.06
CA GLU A 42 13.38 -11.07 9.52
C GLU A 42 13.33 -11.20 7.99
N ARG A 43 12.52 -10.37 7.32
CA ARG A 43 12.32 -10.40 5.88
C ARG A 43 12.82 -9.11 5.23
N PRO A 44 13.37 -9.20 4.01
CA PRO A 44 13.65 -8.00 3.23
C PRO A 44 12.35 -7.25 2.91
N LEU A 45 12.48 -5.97 2.64
CA LEU A 45 11.38 -5.17 2.12
C LEU A 45 11.14 -5.54 0.64
N VAL A 46 9.91 -5.89 0.30
CA VAL A 46 9.46 -6.00 -1.10
C VAL A 46 8.62 -4.77 -1.40
N LEU A 47 9.01 -4.00 -2.41
CA LEU A 47 8.42 -2.71 -2.72
C LEU A 47 7.96 -2.64 -4.18
N VAL A 48 6.70 -2.27 -4.37
CA VAL A 48 6.11 -1.90 -5.66
C VAL A 48 5.80 -0.42 -5.60
N VAL A 49 6.34 0.37 -6.51
CA VAL A 49 6.10 1.83 -6.56
C VAL A 49 5.91 2.26 -8.00
N ASP A 50 4.87 3.02 -8.25
CA ASP A 50 4.72 3.79 -9.47
C ASP A 50 4.17 5.18 -9.13
N PRO A 51 4.89 6.26 -9.47
CA PRO A 51 4.47 7.62 -9.15
C PRO A 51 3.38 8.15 -10.09
N GLN A 52 3.03 7.42 -11.14
CA GLN A 52 2.07 7.89 -12.14
C GLN A 52 1.27 6.74 -12.78
N VAL A 53 0.47 6.05 -11.97
CA VAL A 53 -0.44 5.03 -12.49
C VAL A 53 -1.65 5.65 -13.18
N ARG A 54 -2.10 5.02 -14.24
CA ARG A 54 -3.41 5.30 -14.83
C ARG A 54 -4.49 4.59 -14.02
N ILE A 55 -5.58 5.30 -13.74
CA ILE A 55 -6.68 4.78 -12.94
C ILE A 55 -7.96 4.83 -13.75
N GLU A 56 -8.64 3.69 -13.87
CA GLU A 56 -9.97 3.58 -14.41
C GLU A 56 -10.97 3.32 -13.29
N GLU A 57 -11.89 4.25 -13.10
CA GLU A 57 -13.02 4.08 -12.20
C GLU A 57 -14.15 3.39 -12.97
N LEU A 58 -14.35 2.14 -12.63
CA LEU A 58 -15.39 1.29 -13.19
C LEU A 58 -16.25 0.82 -12.01
N SER A 59 -17.24 1.62 -11.63
CA SER A 59 -18.07 1.30 -10.46
C SER A 59 -18.52 -0.17 -10.45
N PRO A 60 -18.29 -0.95 -9.38
CA PRO A 60 -17.88 -0.53 -8.04
C PRO A 60 -16.37 -0.59 -7.74
N TYR A 61 -15.50 -0.61 -8.72
CA TYR A 61 -14.07 -0.81 -8.52
C TYR A 61 -13.18 0.26 -9.18
N LEU A 62 -11.94 0.32 -8.70
CA LEU A 62 -10.85 1.06 -9.30
C LEU A 62 -9.87 0.08 -9.94
N GLU A 63 -9.48 0.32 -11.17
CA GLU A 63 -8.45 -0.42 -11.86
C GLU A 63 -7.22 0.46 -12.08
N PHE A 64 -6.05 -0.05 -11.67
CA PHE A 64 -4.76 0.64 -11.78
C PHE A 64 -3.90 -0.05 -12.83
N ARG A 65 -3.33 0.75 -13.73
CA ARG A 65 -2.49 0.25 -14.82
C ARG A 65 -1.21 1.07 -14.94
N ALA A 66 -0.07 0.36 -14.89
CA ALA A 66 1.25 0.90 -15.22
C ALA A 66 2.11 -0.21 -15.82
N GLU A 67 3.32 0.10 -16.24
CA GLU A 67 4.27 -0.91 -16.70
C GLU A 67 4.65 -1.82 -15.51
N GLY A 68 4.28 -3.10 -15.60
CA GLY A 68 4.53 -4.07 -14.54
C GLY A 68 3.61 -3.98 -13.33
N ILE A 69 2.49 -3.23 -13.41
CA ILE A 69 1.46 -3.15 -12.37
C ILE A 69 0.09 -3.33 -13.01
N TRP A 70 -0.64 -4.30 -12.48
CA TRP A 70 -2.08 -4.40 -12.63
C TRP A 70 -2.69 -4.57 -11.24
N ALA A 71 -3.57 -3.68 -10.85
CA ALA A 71 -4.29 -3.79 -9.59
C ALA A 71 -5.78 -3.49 -9.77
N GLN A 72 -6.61 -4.17 -8.99
CA GLN A 72 -8.04 -3.95 -8.94
C GLN A 72 -8.50 -3.89 -7.49
N HIS A 73 -9.14 -2.79 -7.11
CA HIS A 73 -9.66 -2.58 -5.78
C HIS A 73 -11.17 -2.43 -5.85
N VAL A 74 -11.88 -3.34 -5.20
CA VAL A 74 -13.33 -3.44 -5.29
C VAL A 74 -13.97 -3.10 -3.95
N CYS A 75 -14.88 -2.13 -3.95
CA CYS A 75 -15.77 -1.89 -2.83
C CYS A 75 -16.99 -2.80 -2.96
N GLU A 76 -16.95 -3.99 -2.41
CA GLU A 76 -18.05 -4.96 -2.45
C GLU A 76 -19.26 -4.45 -1.67
N THR A 77 -19.02 -3.91 -0.49
CA THR A 77 -20.05 -3.29 0.34
C THR A 77 -19.46 -2.07 1.04
N PRO A 78 -20.02 -0.87 0.82
CA PRO A 78 -19.54 0.35 1.45
C PRO A 78 -19.41 0.21 2.97
N MET A 79 -18.27 0.62 3.52
CA MET A 79 -17.91 0.57 4.94
C MET A 79 -17.85 -0.83 5.54
N GLN A 80 -18.07 -1.89 4.78
CA GLN A 80 -18.06 -3.26 5.28
C GLN A 80 -16.98 -4.13 4.63
N HIS A 81 -16.91 -4.16 3.29
CA HIS A 81 -16.08 -5.13 2.59
C HIS A 81 -15.37 -4.53 1.38
N TRP A 82 -14.06 -4.75 1.30
CA TRP A 82 -13.20 -4.41 0.17
C TRP A 82 -12.33 -5.59 -0.22
N THR A 83 -12.16 -5.78 -1.52
CA THR A 83 -11.21 -6.73 -2.11
C THR A 83 -10.06 -5.95 -2.75
N ILE A 84 -8.83 -6.36 -2.49
CA ILE A 84 -7.60 -5.75 -3.02
C ILE A 84 -6.84 -6.82 -3.82
N GLY A 85 -6.88 -6.70 -5.13
CA GLY A 85 -6.10 -7.51 -6.05
C GLY A 85 -4.89 -6.74 -6.59
N LEU A 86 -3.74 -7.37 -6.64
CA LEU A 86 -2.51 -6.83 -7.24
C LEU A 86 -1.74 -7.94 -7.93
N GLU A 87 -1.30 -7.66 -9.15
CA GLU A 87 -0.25 -8.40 -9.85
C GLU A 87 0.81 -7.40 -10.30
N ALA A 88 2.03 -7.51 -9.78
CA ALA A 88 3.06 -6.55 -10.07
C ALA A 88 4.47 -7.16 -10.08
N PHE A 89 5.39 -6.40 -10.66
CA PHE A 89 6.81 -6.58 -10.43
C PHE A 89 7.32 -5.45 -9.53
N GLY A 90 7.82 -5.83 -8.38
CA GLY A 90 8.48 -4.95 -7.44
C GLY A 90 9.98 -5.21 -7.37
N VAL A 91 10.60 -4.70 -6.34
CA VAL A 91 11.99 -4.94 -5.98
C VAL A 91 12.09 -5.45 -4.55
N THR A 92 12.95 -6.43 -4.33
CA THR A 92 13.34 -6.85 -2.98
C THR A 92 14.58 -6.09 -2.56
N LEU A 93 14.50 -5.43 -1.41
CA LEU A 93 15.54 -4.61 -0.81
C LEU A 93 15.98 -5.23 0.51
N ASP A 94 17.28 -5.57 0.62
CA ASP A 94 17.84 -6.10 1.86
C ASP A 94 17.88 -5.05 2.97
N GLN A 95 18.01 -3.79 2.57
CA GLN A 95 18.01 -2.64 3.48
C GLN A 95 16.77 -1.79 3.20
N PRO A 96 15.79 -1.77 4.12
CA PRO A 96 14.58 -0.96 3.96
C PRO A 96 14.86 0.55 3.80
N GLU A 97 16.02 1.01 4.26
CA GLU A 97 16.49 2.40 4.10
C GLU A 97 16.69 2.79 2.64
N ASP A 98 16.94 1.81 1.76
CA ASP A 98 17.07 2.03 0.32
C ASP A 98 15.71 2.19 -0.37
N ALA A 99 14.62 2.00 0.38
CA ALA A 99 13.28 2.24 -0.13
C ALA A 99 13.14 3.68 -0.60
N MET A 100 12.67 3.86 -1.84
CA MET A 100 12.51 5.16 -2.47
C MET A 100 13.83 5.86 -2.86
N GLY A 101 14.96 5.20 -2.69
CA GLY A 101 16.26 5.66 -3.23
C GLY A 101 16.53 5.11 -4.63
N ASP A 102 17.81 5.07 -5.00
CA ASP A 102 18.27 4.33 -6.18
C ASP A 102 18.01 2.85 -5.94
N GLN A 103 16.85 2.36 -6.36
CA GLN A 103 16.32 1.04 -6.06
C GLN A 103 17.14 -0.05 -6.79
N TRP A 104 18.27 -0.39 -6.24
CA TRP A 104 19.05 -1.53 -6.65
C TRP A 104 18.59 -2.73 -5.83
N GLY A 105 17.63 -3.44 -6.36
CA GLY A 105 17.09 -4.64 -5.72
C GLY A 105 16.90 -5.76 -6.74
N ILE A 106 16.55 -6.92 -6.23
CA ILE A 106 16.18 -8.06 -7.07
C ILE A 106 14.74 -7.86 -7.53
N ARG A 107 14.52 -7.94 -8.85
CA ARG A 107 13.16 -7.90 -9.40
C ARG A 107 12.36 -9.07 -8.87
N THR A 108 11.21 -8.81 -8.30
CA THR A 108 10.40 -9.78 -7.56
C THR A 108 8.96 -9.70 -8.03
N GLY A 109 8.34 -10.83 -8.32
CA GLY A 109 6.90 -10.92 -8.58
C GLY A 109 6.11 -10.74 -7.29
N VAL A 110 5.06 -9.94 -7.33
CA VAL A 110 4.17 -9.67 -6.18
C VAL A 110 2.73 -9.90 -6.58
N GLY A 111 2.01 -10.71 -5.81
CA GLY A 111 0.58 -10.90 -5.91
C GLY A 111 -0.11 -10.62 -4.59
N LEU A 112 -1.23 -9.93 -4.63
CA LEU A 112 -2.15 -9.81 -3.50
C LEU A 112 -3.54 -10.22 -3.96
N ASP A 113 -4.19 -11.05 -3.17
CA ASP A 113 -5.61 -11.36 -3.25
C ASP A 113 -6.15 -11.33 -1.83
N LEU A 114 -6.53 -10.15 -1.38
CA LEU A 114 -6.82 -9.86 0.02
C LEU A 114 -8.17 -9.18 0.18
N GLU A 115 -8.88 -9.53 1.23
CA GLU A 115 -10.16 -8.97 1.62
C GLU A 115 -10.03 -8.24 2.97
N TRP A 116 -10.58 -7.02 3.03
CA TRP A 116 -10.75 -6.24 4.27
C TRP A 116 -12.21 -6.22 4.66
N GLU A 117 -12.56 -6.98 5.70
CA GLU A 117 -13.88 -6.98 6.32
C GLU A 117 -13.87 -6.10 7.57
N HIS A 118 -14.94 -5.34 7.78
CA HIS A 118 -15.05 -4.48 8.95
C HIS A 118 -14.97 -5.27 10.27
N ALA A 119 -14.13 -4.80 11.19
CA ALA A 119 -14.05 -5.32 12.57
C ALA A 119 -14.65 -4.34 13.59
N ALA A 120 -14.71 -3.05 13.23
CA ALA A 120 -15.24 -1.98 14.07
C ALA A 120 -15.89 -0.87 13.24
N GLU A 121 -16.66 -0.02 13.90
CA GLU A 121 -17.20 1.18 13.27
C GLU A 121 -16.06 2.15 12.86
N PRO A 122 -16.20 2.86 11.73
CA PRO A 122 -15.17 3.78 11.28
C PRO A 122 -15.02 4.96 12.24
N GLN A 123 -13.77 5.28 12.53
CA GLN A 123 -13.41 6.46 13.31
C GLN A 123 -13.22 7.64 12.35
N GLN A 124 -14.06 8.65 12.49
CA GLN A 124 -13.99 9.85 11.67
C GLN A 124 -12.79 10.69 12.07
N THR A 125 -12.10 11.23 11.07
CA THR A 125 -11.03 12.20 11.22
C THR A 125 -11.45 13.52 10.56
N GLU A 126 -10.65 14.58 10.73
CA GLU A 126 -10.97 15.89 10.13
C GLU A 126 -11.17 15.82 8.60
N ASN A 127 -10.36 14.99 7.92
CA ASN A 127 -10.32 14.91 6.46
C ASN A 127 -10.57 13.49 5.94
N GLY A 128 -11.28 12.64 6.68
CA GLY A 128 -11.53 11.27 6.25
C GLY A 128 -11.98 10.34 7.36
N PHE A 129 -11.56 9.08 7.26
CA PHE A 129 -11.83 8.09 8.30
C PHE A 129 -10.71 7.02 8.35
N SER A 130 -10.64 6.33 9.48
CA SER A 130 -9.90 5.07 9.65
C SER A 130 -10.82 4.00 10.23
N GLN A 131 -10.60 2.75 9.88
CA GLN A 131 -11.43 1.63 10.35
C GLN A 131 -10.60 0.38 10.56
N ASP A 132 -10.77 -0.26 11.71
CA ASP A 132 -10.19 -1.58 11.98
C ASP A 132 -10.92 -2.65 11.17
N CYS A 133 -10.15 -3.58 10.62
CA CYS A 133 -10.64 -4.64 9.75
C CYS A 133 -10.05 -6.00 10.14
N PHE A 134 -10.78 -7.07 9.79
CA PHE A 134 -10.20 -8.38 9.59
C PHE A 134 -9.66 -8.45 8.16
N VAL A 135 -8.50 -9.08 7.99
CA VAL A 135 -7.86 -9.22 6.67
C VAL A 135 -7.62 -10.70 6.41
N ASN A 136 -8.17 -11.18 5.31
CA ASN A 136 -8.05 -12.58 4.89
C ASN A 136 -7.62 -12.65 3.42
N GLY A 137 -6.98 -13.73 3.03
CA GLY A 137 -6.60 -14.01 1.64
C GLY A 137 -5.19 -14.52 1.48
N GLU A 138 -4.55 -14.17 0.39
CA GLU A 138 -3.24 -14.70 0.00
C GLU A 138 -2.30 -13.59 -0.47
N VAL A 139 -1.04 -13.73 -0.10
CA VAL A 139 0.08 -12.92 -0.60
C VAL A 139 1.06 -13.84 -1.34
N LEU A 140 1.45 -13.45 -2.54
CA LEU A 140 2.46 -14.13 -3.35
C LEU A 140 3.72 -13.26 -3.44
N VAL A 141 4.88 -13.88 -3.23
CA VAL A 141 6.19 -13.27 -3.46
C VAL A 141 7.01 -14.28 -4.26
N ASP A 142 7.19 -14.02 -5.54
CA ASP A 142 7.72 -14.96 -6.54
C ASP A 142 6.95 -16.29 -6.52
N ASP A 143 7.58 -17.37 -6.10
CA ASP A 143 7.01 -18.73 -5.98
C ASP A 143 6.51 -19.08 -4.58
N MET A 144 6.61 -18.14 -3.64
CA MET A 144 6.14 -18.33 -2.26
C MET A 144 4.73 -17.78 -2.08
N SER A 145 3.87 -18.55 -1.45
CA SER A 145 2.52 -18.18 -1.06
C SER A 145 2.39 -18.11 0.46
N PHE A 146 1.66 -17.09 0.94
CA PHE A 146 1.39 -16.84 2.35
C PHE A 146 -0.11 -16.61 2.55
N GLU A 147 -0.76 -17.52 3.28
CA GLU A 147 -2.13 -17.32 3.71
C GLU A 147 -2.18 -16.23 4.79
N VAL A 148 -3.03 -15.23 4.59
CA VAL A 148 -3.25 -14.14 5.54
C VAL A 148 -4.58 -14.36 6.25
N ALA A 149 -4.53 -14.41 7.57
CA ALA A 149 -5.68 -14.36 8.46
C ALA A 149 -5.30 -13.47 9.65
N SER A 150 -5.58 -12.19 9.56
CA SER A 150 -5.01 -11.19 10.45
C SER A 150 -5.95 -10.04 10.75
N LYS A 151 -5.43 -9.06 11.48
CA LYS A 151 -6.04 -7.74 11.63
C LYS A 151 -5.29 -6.73 10.79
N GLY A 152 -5.99 -5.71 10.36
CA GLY A 152 -5.44 -4.61 9.65
C GLY A 152 -6.31 -3.38 9.78
N THR A 153 -5.94 -2.33 9.08
CA THR A 153 -6.75 -1.12 9.00
C THR A 153 -6.98 -0.72 7.55
N ARG A 154 -8.02 0.05 7.34
CA ARG A 154 -8.19 0.82 6.12
C ARG A 154 -8.46 2.26 6.47
N SER A 155 -7.96 3.15 5.67
CA SER A 155 -8.27 4.58 5.81
C SER A 155 -8.51 5.24 4.46
N ARG A 156 -9.29 6.29 4.49
CA ARG A 156 -9.51 7.19 3.36
C ARG A 156 -9.37 8.62 3.83
N MET A 157 -8.63 9.41 3.08
CA MET A 157 -8.45 10.83 3.35
C MET A 157 -8.72 11.64 2.08
N TRP A 158 -9.25 12.84 2.26
CA TRP A 158 -9.38 13.84 1.22
C TRP A 158 -8.36 14.93 1.45
N SER A 159 -7.45 15.11 0.52
CA SER A 159 -6.43 16.16 0.58
C SER A 159 -6.35 16.93 -0.72
N ALA A 160 -5.69 18.07 -0.71
CA ALA A 160 -5.21 18.65 -1.95
C ALA A 160 -4.28 17.63 -2.63
N ILE A 161 -4.26 17.60 -3.97
CA ILE A 161 -3.28 16.81 -4.71
C ILE A 161 -1.92 17.36 -4.33
N THR A 162 -1.21 16.63 -3.50
CA THR A 162 0.19 16.89 -3.23
C THR A 162 1.00 15.98 -4.14
N PRO A 163 2.13 16.43 -4.68
CA PRO A 163 3.05 15.55 -5.37
C PRO A 163 3.37 14.33 -4.50
N PRO A 164 3.70 13.17 -5.07
CA PRO A 164 4.13 12.00 -4.30
C PRO A 164 5.22 12.31 -3.27
N THR A 165 6.05 13.32 -3.55
CA THR A 165 7.08 13.87 -2.67
C THR A 165 6.55 14.34 -1.31
N ASP A 166 5.38 14.95 -1.26
CA ASP A 166 4.81 15.48 -0.02
C ASP A 166 3.77 14.53 0.60
N ALA A 167 3.07 13.76 -0.25
CA ALA A 167 2.04 12.82 0.19
C ALA A 167 2.63 11.58 0.89
N LEU A 168 3.86 11.20 0.52
CA LEU A 168 4.61 10.13 1.19
C LEU A 168 5.29 10.61 2.48
N GLY A 169 5.15 11.88 2.85
CA GLY A 169 5.71 12.47 4.06
C GLY A 169 5.15 11.86 5.34
N GLY A 170 5.65 10.68 5.70
CA GLY A 170 5.31 10.05 6.95
C GLY A 170 4.41 8.82 6.86
N ILE A 171 4.74 7.91 5.95
CA ILE A 171 4.18 6.57 6.01
C ILE A 171 4.83 5.84 7.18
N SER A 172 4.02 5.51 8.18
CA SER A 172 4.45 4.70 9.31
C SER A 172 3.76 3.35 9.25
N ILE A 173 4.51 2.30 8.97
CA ILE A 173 4.02 0.93 9.00
C ILE A 173 4.53 0.27 10.27
N ARG A 174 3.63 -0.24 11.10
CA ARG A 174 4.02 -1.01 12.27
C ARG A 174 3.99 -2.50 11.93
N VAL A 175 5.16 -3.14 11.97
CA VAL A 175 5.35 -4.55 11.68
C VAL A 175 6.13 -5.20 12.80
N GLY A 176 5.57 -6.19 13.47
CA GLY A 176 6.27 -6.98 14.50
C GLY A 176 6.91 -6.16 15.62
N GLY A 177 6.34 -5.01 15.97
CA GLY A 177 6.93 -4.09 16.96
C GLY A 177 7.94 -3.10 16.38
N ARG A 178 8.34 -3.24 15.12
CA ARG A 178 9.11 -2.25 14.36
C ARG A 178 8.18 -1.24 13.71
N ILE A 179 8.61 -0.02 13.63
CA ILE A 179 7.93 1.04 12.88
C ILE A 179 8.81 1.37 11.69
N LEU A 180 8.34 1.07 10.49
CA LEU A 180 8.94 1.56 9.27
C LEU A 180 8.35 2.94 8.96
N GLU A 181 9.11 3.99 9.15
CA GLU A 181 8.75 5.31 8.63
C GLU A 181 9.46 5.50 7.30
N ILE A 182 8.70 5.47 6.22
CA ILE A 182 9.18 5.89 4.92
C ILE A 182 8.95 7.40 4.84
N LYS A 183 10.01 8.18 5.01
CA LYS A 183 10.01 9.61 4.74
C LYS A 183 10.71 9.84 3.42
N PRO A 184 9.98 9.96 2.32
CA PRO A 184 10.63 10.30 1.06
C PRO A 184 11.17 11.72 1.17
N SER A 185 12.46 11.84 1.06
CA SER A 185 13.12 13.10 0.77
C SER A 185 13.47 13.08 -0.70
N PHE A 186 12.83 13.95 -1.46
CA PHE A 186 13.12 14.10 -2.88
C PHE A 186 14.10 15.24 -3.10
N THR A 187 15.31 14.91 -3.52
CA THR A 187 16.34 15.89 -3.89
C THR A 187 16.45 16.09 -5.41
N GLY A 188 15.30 16.08 -6.10
CA GLY A 188 15.23 16.25 -7.56
C GLY A 188 15.51 14.97 -8.38
N GLU A 189 16.19 13.96 -7.83
CA GLU A 189 16.56 12.73 -8.54
C GLU A 189 16.55 11.47 -7.64
N SER A 190 16.42 11.60 -6.33
CA SER A 190 16.47 10.44 -5.41
C SER A 190 15.49 10.54 -4.25
N TRP A 191 15.03 9.39 -3.80
CA TRP A 191 14.17 9.20 -2.65
C TRP A 191 14.98 8.55 -1.51
N SER A 192 14.66 8.86 -0.28
CA SER A 192 15.26 8.18 0.87
C SER A 192 14.19 7.71 1.85
N GLY A 193 14.42 6.56 2.47
CA GLY A 193 13.59 6.03 3.54
C GLY A 193 14.36 5.96 4.86
N GLN A 194 13.64 5.89 5.97
CA GLN A 194 14.20 5.72 7.31
C GLN A 194 13.42 4.67 8.07
N VAL A 195 14.12 3.68 8.64
CA VAL A 195 13.56 2.71 9.59
C VAL A 195 13.79 3.23 11.00
N LEU A 196 12.71 3.31 11.77
CA LEU A 196 12.77 3.58 13.20
C LEU A 196 12.48 2.29 13.96
N GLU A 197 13.33 1.92 14.90
CA GLU A 197 13.14 0.81 15.84
C GLU A 197 12.29 1.23 17.03
#